data_d62146a49872ae2e79a5a92c7607812b
#
_entry.id   d62146a49872ae2e79a5a92c7607812b
#
_cell.length_a   1.000
_cell.length_b   1.000
_cell.length_c   1.000
_cell.angle_alpha   90.00
_cell.angle_beta   90.00
_cell.angle_gamma   90.00
#
_symmetry.space_group_name_H-M   'P 1'
#
loop_
_entity.id
_entity.type
_entity.pdbx_description
1 polymer ?
#
loop_
_entity_poly.entity_id
_entity_poly.type
_entity_poly.pdbx_seq_one_letter_code
_entity_poly.pdbx_strand_id
1 'polypeptide(L)'
;VSGTLDYQRSFAKKDRTLTASYQFEYNPNNSDYTTENQGILHSESYIEKSKNKAHGTEQTIQIDYFDPLTDMHQIEGGVKYIMRCNVSDGDRDKSIWDETTEDWKQTPLPVNDLDYTQHILGVYAGYVLKVKKWSGKVGARLESTWNDGRTTNYDVTETPKKTKFDNNFFNIVPYVTLSWQPRDMQTFKLSYTQRLSRPGIWQLNPFKDSSTPMQLVYGNPNLESEISHTFSLGYTLFTAKGLNLATELNGRIQNNGIEQTIFMDEDGVANVTYDNIGKARECNLNVFFSGNIIPTLSLYTNLSGGYGDYSSKSAGYSNKGWNYNGYLGARWNAWKDGAISANVGYYSGFRMLVGTSAPMAFCGFSVSQSFFEKKLQLNLSVSDPFSKERKFTMHIKNDAYRIDNYNYDPCQYVRLGVTYRFGQMKESVKKARRSITNDDVKSESSGGAGGMGGGANIQ
;
A
#
# COMPACT_ATOMS: atom_id res chain seq x y z
N VAL A 1 3.72 11.79 -13.64
CA VAL A 1 4.44 13.09 -13.52
C VAL A 1 3.94 13.79 -12.28
N SER A 2 4.83 14.27 -11.39
CA SER A 2 4.42 14.97 -10.17
C SER A 2 5.30 16.19 -9.93
N GLY A 3 4.71 17.23 -9.32
CA GLY A 3 5.41 18.44 -8.91
C GLY A 3 4.85 18.95 -7.58
N THR A 4 5.71 19.50 -6.71
CA THR A 4 5.31 20.09 -5.43
C THR A 4 5.96 21.46 -5.29
N LEU A 5 5.18 22.43 -4.82
CA LEU A 5 5.64 23.77 -4.48
C LEU A 5 5.32 24.03 -3.00
N ASP A 6 6.34 24.30 -2.20
CA ASP A 6 6.22 24.59 -0.78
C ASP A 6 6.72 26.00 -0.49
N TYR A 7 5.90 26.77 0.24
CA TYR A 7 6.28 28.07 0.79
C TYR A 7 6.16 28.02 2.30
N GLN A 8 7.25 28.31 3.00
CA GLN A 8 7.26 28.38 4.47
C GLN A 8 7.67 29.76 4.94
N ARG A 9 6.84 30.35 5.76
CA ARG A 9 7.11 31.60 6.50
C ARG A 9 7.40 31.29 7.96
N SER A 10 8.56 31.67 8.43
CA SER A 10 8.92 31.69 9.85
C SER A 10 8.63 33.14 10.41
N PHE A 11 8.09 33.20 11.61
CA PHE A 11 7.78 34.45 12.26
C PHE A 11 8.89 34.84 13.26
N ALA A 12 8.84 36.07 13.80
CA ALA A 12 9.78 36.52 14.81
C ALA A 12 9.77 35.66 16.10
N LYS A 13 8.62 35.09 16.45
CA LYS A 13 8.50 34.09 17.51
C LYS A 13 9.13 32.80 17.08
N LYS A 14 10.08 32.26 17.83
CA LYS A 14 10.79 31.04 17.56
C LYS A 14 9.81 29.87 17.28
N ASP A 15 10.09 29.08 16.26
CA ASP A 15 9.35 27.89 15.84
C ASP A 15 7.87 28.14 15.41
N ARG A 16 7.38 29.39 15.40
CA ARG A 16 6.10 29.71 14.78
C ARG A 16 6.24 29.72 13.28
N THR A 17 5.42 28.90 12.60
CA THR A 17 5.50 28.73 11.14
C THR A 17 4.12 28.73 10.50
N LEU A 18 4.06 29.24 9.28
CA LEU A 18 2.96 29.06 8.33
C LEU A 18 3.53 28.41 7.08
N THR A 19 2.99 27.28 6.69
CA THR A 19 3.39 26.58 5.46
C THR A 19 2.21 26.53 4.51
N ALA A 20 2.43 26.91 3.25
CA ALA A 20 1.47 26.74 2.17
C ALA A 20 2.10 25.86 1.10
N SER A 21 1.40 24.81 0.71
CA SER A 21 1.91 23.79 -0.19
C SER A 21 0.89 23.49 -1.29
N TYR A 22 1.39 23.29 -2.49
CA TYR A 22 0.63 22.81 -3.64
C TYR A 22 1.33 21.60 -4.25
N GLN A 23 0.56 20.55 -4.52
CA GLN A 23 1.04 19.35 -5.21
C GLN A 23 0.14 19.07 -6.40
N PHE A 24 0.75 18.71 -7.51
CA PHE A 24 0.09 18.17 -8.70
C PHE A 24 0.68 16.82 -9.03
N GLU A 25 -0.18 15.86 -9.38
CA GLU A 25 0.20 14.54 -9.83
C GLU A 25 -0.65 14.12 -11.01
N TYR A 26 -0.01 13.52 -12.03
CA TYR A 26 -0.66 12.93 -13.20
C TYR A 26 -0.16 11.51 -13.40
N ASN A 27 -1.05 10.54 -13.36
CA ASN A 27 -0.79 9.12 -13.47
C ASN A 27 -1.56 8.52 -14.64
N PRO A 28 -0.92 8.27 -15.80
CA PRO A 28 -1.53 7.47 -16.87
C PRO A 28 -1.54 5.99 -16.44
N ASN A 29 -2.65 5.32 -16.72
CA ASN A 29 -2.84 3.90 -16.45
C ASN A 29 -3.54 3.23 -17.63
N ASN A 30 -2.81 3.11 -18.74
CA ASN A 30 -3.33 2.47 -19.95
C ASN A 30 -3.08 0.96 -19.89
N SER A 31 -4.05 0.17 -20.30
CA SER A 31 -3.89 -1.27 -20.50
C SER A 31 -4.28 -1.64 -21.93
N ASP A 32 -3.52 -2.53 -22.54
CA ASP A 32 -3.76 -3.07 -23.88
C ASP A 32 -3.33 -4.54 -23.85
N TYR A 33 -4.28 -5.45 -24.07
CA TYR A 33 -4.00 -6.87 -24.07
C TYR A 33 -4.83 -7.62 -25.10
N THR A 34 -4.32 -8.78 -25.52
CA THR A 34 -5.01 -9.72 -26.36
C THR A 34 -5.06 -11.07 -25.63
N THR A 35 -6.27 -11.60 -25.48
CA THR A 35 -6.50 -12.94 -24.93
C THR A 35 -6.84 -13.88 -26.08
N GLU A 36 -6.04 -14.94 -26.25
CA GLU A 36 -6.32 -16.01 -27.18
C GLU A 36 -6.71 -17.25 -26.38
N ASN A 37 -7.95 -17.71 -26.55
CA ASN A 37 -8.44 -18.93 -25.92
C ASN A 37 -8.59 -20.02 -26.97
N GLN A 38 -7.92 -21.14 -26.77
CA GLN A 38 -8.13 -22.34 -27.59
C GLN A 38 -9.18 -23.20 -26.89
N GLY A 39 -10.32 -23.39 -27.54
CA GLY A 39 -11.43 -24.18 -27.02
C GLY A 39 -11.01 -25.61 -26.70
N ILE A 40 -11.23 -26.03 -25.47
CA ILE A 40 -11.03 -27.40 -25.00
C ILE A 40 -12.34 -27.90 -24.41
N LEU A 41 -12.84 -29.07 -24.79
CA LEU A 41 -13.99 -29.74 -24.16
C LEU A 41 -15.26 -28.85 -24.01
N HIS A 42 -15.86 -28.35 -25.06
CA HIS A 42 -17.09 -27.53 -25.10
C HIS A 42 -16.88 -26.01 -24.85
N SER A 43 -15.67 -25.51 -24.72
CA SER A 43 -15.41 -24.08 -24.74
C SER A 43 -15.11 -23.60 -26.16
N GLU A 44 -15.61 -22.41 -26.52
CA GLU A 44 -15.36 -21.79 -27.82
C GLU A 44 -13.91 -21.28 -27.92
N SER A 45 -13.31 -21.42 -29.12
CA SER A 45 -12.06 -20.72 -29.41
C SER A 45 -12.38 -19.25 -29.68
N TYR A 46 -11.71 -18.33 -28.99
CA TYR A 46 -11.91 -16.90 -29.20
C TYR A 46 -10.61 -16.10 -29.10
N ILE A 47 -10.62 -14.96 -29.76
CA ILE A 47 -9.61 -13.91 -29.61
C ILE A 47 -10.33 -12.67 -29.07
N GLU A 48 -9.91 -12.17 -27.94
CA GLU A 48 -10.40 -10.92 -27.36
C GLU A 48 -9.28 -9.89 -27.32
N LYS A 49 -9.54 -8.71 -27.88
CA LYS A 49 -8.68 -7.54 -27.76
C LYS A 49 -9.36 -6.54 -26.87
N SER A 50 -8.66 -6.08 -25.85
CA SER A 50 -9.16 -5.07 -24.91
C SER A 50 -8.14 -3.95 -24.79
N LYS A 51 -8.64 -2.73 -24.86
CA LYS A 51 -7.85 -1.52 -24.74
C LYS A 51 -8.55 -0.57 -23.79
N ASN A 52 -7.84 -0.16 -22.75
CA ASN A 52 -8.33 0.85 -21.82
C ASN A 52 -7.34 2.00 -21.74
N LYS A 53 -7.81 3.20 -22.05
CA LYS A 53 -7.07 4.44 -21.89
C LYS A 53 -7.54 5.12 -20.62
N ALA A 54 -6.73 5.08 -19.59
CA ALA A 54 -7.06 5.67 -18.31
C ALA A 54 -5.98 6.65 -17.84
N HIS A 55 -6.41 7.66 -17.11
CA HIS A 55 -5.50 8.55 -16.41
C HIS A 55 -6.15 9.11 -15.14
N GLY A 56 -5.30 9.35 -14.14
CA GLY A 56 -5.68 10.03 -12.92
C GLY A 56 -4.91 11.33 -12.77
N THR A 57 -5.58 12.38 -12.31
CA THR A 57 -4.94 13.62 -11.84
C THR A 57 -5.28 13.85 -10.38
N GLU A 58 -4.30 14.26 -9.59
CA GLU A 58 -4.50 14.69 -8.21
C GLU A 58 -3.90 16.08 -8.01
N GLN A 59 -4.67 16.98 -7.43
CA GLN A 59 -4.24 18.30 -7.01
C GLN A 59 -4.50 18.47 -5.53
N THR A 60 -3.51 18.92 -4.78
CA THR A 60 -3.62 19.14 -3.35
C THR A 60 -3.14 20.54 -2.99
N ILE A 61 -3.96 21.28 -2.27
CA ILE A 61 -3.61 22.54 -1.61
C ILE A 61 -3.66 22.29 -0.11
N GLN A 62 -2.60 22.68 0.60
CA GLN A 62 -2.52 22.54 2.05
C GLN A 62 -1.94 23.79 2.68
N ILE A 63 -2.56 24.25 3.78
CA ILE A 63 -2.08 25.37 4.59
C ILE A 63 -2.00 24.89 6.02
N ASP A 64 -0.80 24.96 6.62
CA ASP A 64 -0.50 24.52 7.97
C ASP A 64 -0.02 25.69 8.81
N TYR A 65 -0.54 25.83 10.00
CA TYR A 65 -0.10 26.79 11.00
C TYR A 65 0.33 26.08 12.27
N PHE A 66 1.51 26.43 12.75
CA PHE A 66 2.07 25.92 14.00
C PHE A 66 2.51 27.10 14.88
N ASP A 67 2.05 27.13 16.13
CA ASP A 67 2.42 28.16 17.13
C ASP A 67 2.75 27.52 18.49
N PRO A 68 4.00 27.56 18.93
CA PRO A 68 4.36 27.27 20.29
C PRO A 68 3.94 28.45 21.18
N LEU A 69 2.74 28.41 21.78
CA LEU A 69 2.22 29.49 22.63
C LEU A 69 3.18 29.80 23.79
N THR A 70 3.69 28.74 24.42
CA THR A 70 4.75 28.75 25.45
C THR A 70 5.64 27.48 25.22
N ASP A 71 6.65 27.33 26.07
CA ASP A 71 7.49 26.07 26.04
C ASP A 71 6.65 24.83 26.34
N MET A 72 5.55 24.96 27.09
CA MET A 72 4.67 23.86 27.46
C MET A 72 3.48 23.70 26.50
N HIS A 73 2.96 24.77 25.91
CA HIS A 73 1.71 24.78 25.16
C HIS A 73 1.96 25.06 23.69
N GLN A 74 1.50 24.18 22.81
CA GLN A 74 1.62 24.35 21.37
C GLN A 74 0.27 24.08 20.71
N ILE A 75 -0.06 24.85 19.70
CA ILE A 75 -1.23 24.64 18.84
C ILE A 75 -0.79 24.40 17.40
N GLU A 76 -1.52 23.57 16.74
CA GLU A 76 -1.40 23.33 15.30
C GLU A 76 -2.78 23.33 14.67
N GLY A 77 -2.86 23.72 13.42
CA GLY A 77 -4.09 23.65 12.66
C GLY A 77 -3.83 23.90 11.20
N GLY A 78 -4.77 23.49 10.38
CA GLY A 78 -4.62 23.68 8.95
C GLY A 78 -5.85 23.27 8.17
N VAL A 79 -5.76 23.53 6.87
CA VAL A 79 -6.78 23.19 5.88
C VAL A 79 -6.09 22.49 4.74
N LYS A 80 -6.69 21.39 4.30
CA LYS A 80 -6.24 20.61 3.16
C LYS A 80 -7.40 20.38 2.20
N TYR A 81 -7.19 20.70 0.94
CA TYR A 81 -8.13 20.41 -0.12
C TYR A 81 -7.47 19.53 -1.17
N ILE A 82 -8.15 18.45 -1.53
CA ILE A 82 -7.71 17.50 -2.54
C ILE A 82 -8.79 17.42 -3.61
N MET A 83 -8.38 17.49 -4.87
CA MET A 83 -9.20 17.21 -6.03
C MET A 83 -8.56 16.08 -6.80
N ARG A 84 -9.32 15.00 -7.03
CA ARG A 84 -8.92 13.83 -7.85
C ARG A 84 -9.86 13.70 -9.01
N CYS A 85 -9.33 13.60 -10.22
CA CYS A 85 -10.10 13.30 -11.42
C CYS A 85 -9.51 12.04 -12.04
N ASN A 86 -10.38 11.07 -12.33
CA ASN A 86 -10.03 9.82 -12.97
C ASN A 86 -10.93 9.60 -14.16
N VAL A 87 -10.32 9.35 -15.30
CA VAL A 87 -11.00 9.07 -16.56
C VAL A 87 -10.54 7.72 -17.08
N SER A 88 -11.45 6.92 -17.59
CA SER A 88 -11.18 5.62 -18.18
C SER A 88 -12.09 5.41 -19.38
N ASP A 89 -11.49 5.23 -20.56
CA ASP A 89 -12.18 4.96 -21.82
C ASP A 89 -11.82 3.55 -22.28
N GLY A 90 -12.79 2.65 -22.31
CA GLY A 90 -12.63 1.26 -22.67
C GLY A 90 -13.01 0.97 -24.11
N ASP A 91 -12.31 0.00 -24.72
CA ASP A 91 -12.64 -0.55 -26.04
C ASP A 91 -12.37 -2.05 -26.00
N ARG A 92 -13.32 -2.88 -26.51
CA ARG A 92 -13.23 -4.33 -26.47
C ARG A 92 -13.84 -4.95 -27.72
N ASP A 93 -13.06 -5.81 -28.36
CA ASP A 93 -13.46 -6.59 -29.51
C ASP A 93 -13.25 -8.10 -29.22
N LYS A 94 -14.25 -8.91 -29.49
CA LYS A 94 -14.15 -10.37 -29.40
C LYS A 94 -14.46 -11.01 -30.76
N SER A 95 -13.62 -11.93 -31.18
CA SER A 95 -13.84 -12.78 -32.35
C SER A 95 -13.94 -14.22 -31.88
N ILE A 96 -15.02 -14.91 -32.25
CA ILE A 96 -15.26 -16.32 -31.91
C ILE A 96 -15.06 -17.15 -33.19
N TRP A 97 -14.36 -18.26 -33.08
CA TRP A 97 -14.20 -19.19 -34.19
C TRP A 97 -15.50 -19.96 -34.44
N ASP A 98 -16.02 -19.88 -35.66
CA ASP A 98 -17.18 -20.64 -36.10
C ASP A 98 -16.71 -21.84 -36.91
N GLU A 99 -16.88 -23.03 -36.35
CA GLU A 99 -16.50 -24.31 -37.00
C GLU A 99 -17.28 -24.60 -38.29
N THR A 100 -18.50 -24.02 -38.42
CA THR A 100 -19.35 -24.24 -39.57
C THR A 100 -18.90 -23.47 -40.81
N THR A 101 -18.41 -22.24 -40.59
CA THR A 101 -17.93 -21.36 -41.67
C THR A 101 -16.41 -21.36 -41.80
N GLU A 102 -15.70 -22.02 -40.88
CA GLU A 102 -14.24 -22.01 -40.76
C GLU A 102 -13.66 -20.59 -40.79
N ASP A 103 -14.33 -19.65 -40.09
CA ASP A 103 -13.96 -18.23 -40.05
C ASP A 103 -14.22 -17.60 -38.67
N TRP A 104 -13.55 -16.48 -38.40
CA TRP A 104 -13.69 -15.71 -37.17
C TRP A 104 -14.89 -14.76 -37.26
N LYS A 105 -15.89 -14.97 -36.38
CA LYS A 105 -17.05 -14.08 -36.27
C LYS A 105 -16.81 -13.04 -35.17
N GLN A 106 -16.91 -11.79 -35.55
CA GLN A 106 -16.81 -10.67 -34.61
C GLN A 106 -18.07 -10.60 -33.74
N THR A 107 -17.87 -10.59 -32.43
CA THR A 107 -18.93 -10.47 -31.42
C THR A 107 -18.63 -9.23 -30.61
N PRO A 108 -19.43 -8.17 -30.75
CA PRO A 108 -19.22 -6.97 -29.96
C PRO A 108 -19.39 -7.27 -28.46
N LEU A 109 -18.60 -6.61 -27.60
CA LEU A 109 -18.69 -6.72 -26.16
C LEU A 109 -19.15 -5.40 -25.55
N PRO A 110 -19.88 -5.43 -24.43
CA PRO A 110 -20.23 -4.21 -23.72
C PRO A 110 -18.97 -3.54 -23.17
N VAL A 111 -18.92 -2.22 -23.26
CA VAL A 111 -17.82 -1.38 -22.79
C VAL A 111 -18.35 -0.34 -21.82
N ASN A 112 -17.56 0.02 -20.84
CA ASN A 112 -17.89 1.05 -19.85
C ASN A 112 -16.82 2.12 -19.86
N ASP A 113 -17.21 3.37 -20.07
CA ASP A 113 -16.38 4.53 -19.77
C ASP A 113 -16.70 5.05 -18.38
N LEU A 114 -15.70 5.65 -17.73
CA LEU A 114 -15.81 6.24 -16.40
C LEU A 114 -15.19 7.64 -16.38
N ASP A 115 -16.00 8.61 -15.94
CA ASP A 115 -15.54 9.92 -15.47
C ASP A 115 -15.83 10.02 -13.98
N TYR A 116 -14.80 10.18 -13.16
CA TYR A 116 -14.94 10.26 -11.71
C TYR A 116 -14.15 11.44 -11.14
N THR A 117 -14.84 12.28 -10.39
CA THR A 117 -14.23 13.41 -9.69
C THR A 117 -14.53 13.32 -8.20
N GLN A 118 -13.49 13.46 -7.38
CA GLN A 118 -13.56 13.46 -5.93
C GLN A 118 -12.98 14.77 -5.38
N HIS A 119 -13.74 15.43 -4.52
CA HIS A 119 -13.32 16.59 -3.77
C HIS A 119 -13.26 16.25 -2.28
N ILE A 120 -12.16 16.56 -1.60
CA ILE A 120 -11.99 16.34 -0.18
C ILE A 120 -11.53 17.62 0.45
N LEU A 121 -12.32 18.13 1.41
CA LEU A 121 -11.94 19.25 2.25
C LEU A 121 -11.72 18.76 3.67
N GLY A 122 -10.50 18.89 4.17
CA GLY A 122 -10.11 18.56 5.55
C GLY A 122 -9.72 19.82 6.32
N VAL A 123 -10.31 20.03 7.49
CA VAL A 123 -9.91 21.05 8.45
C VAL A 123 -9.49 20.36 9.72
N TYR A 124 -8.33 20.69 10.26
CA TYR A 124 -7.83 20.06 11.47
C TYR A 124 -7.27 21.04 12.47
N ALA A 125 -7.38 20.66 13.74
CA ALA A 125 -6.77 21.35 14.85
C ALA A 125 -6.19 20.36 15.84
N GLY A 126 -5.09 20.75 16.47
CA GLY A 126 -4.41 19.96 17.48
C GLY A 126 -3.80 20.82 18.56
N TYR A 127 -3.69 20.24 19.73
CA TYR A 127 -3.08 20.84 20.89
C TYR A 127 -2.05 19.89 21.48
N VAL A 128 -0.88 20.45 21.82
CA VAL A 128 0.22 19.72 22.46
C VAL A 128 0.53 20.34 23.80
N LEU A 129 0.54 19.51 24.84
CA LEU A 129 0.97 19.87 26.19
C LEU A 129 2.26 19.12 26.55
N LYS A 130 3.29 19.85 26.96
CA LYS A 130 4.56 19.32 27.45
C LYS A 130 4.76 19.70 28.89
N VAL A 131 4.84 18.70 29.79
CA VAL A 131 5.05 18.92 31.22
C VAL A 131 6.17 17.99 31.69
N LYS A 132 7.34 18.55 31.98
CA LYS A 132 8.53 17.79 32.41
C LYS A 132 8.83 16.63 31.43
N LYS A 133 8.60 15.41 31.88
CA LYS A 133 8.86 14.17 31.14
C LYS A 133 7.66 13.65 30.35
N TRP A 134 6.55 14.37 30.39
CA TRP A 134 5.31 13.99 29.71
C TRP A 134 5.02 14.92 28.55
N SER A 135 4.51 14.37 27.46
CA SER A 135 3.97 15.12 26.33
C SER A 135 2.66 14.47 25.89
N GLY A 136 1.60 15.27 25.90
CA GLY A 136 0.28 14.86 25.39
C GLY A 136 -0.04 15.64 24.12
N LYS A 137 -0.61 14.98 23.12
CA LYS A 137 -1.16 15.56 21.91
C LYS A 137 -2.57 15.08 21.70
N VAL A 138 -3.50 15.98 21.47
CA VAL A 138 -4.89 15.68 21.12
C VAL A 138 -5.30 16.54 19.93
N GLY A 139 -6.07 16.00 19.05
CA GLY A 139 -6.60 16.74 17.91
C GLY A 139 -7.66 15.96 17.15
N ALA A 140 -8.28 16.67 16.21
CA ALA A 140 -9.24 16.06 15.30
C ALA A 140 -9.15 16.73 13.94
N ARG A 141 -9.51 15.96 12.92
CA ARG A 141 -9.69 16.43 11.55
C ARG A 141 -11.13 16.18 11.13
N LEU A 142 -11.76 17.20 10.62
CA LEU A 142 -13.08 17.18 10.04
C LEU A 142 -12.90 17.06 8.53
N GLU A 143 -13.47 16.05 7.92
CA GLU A 143 -13.37 15.82 6.48
C GLU A 143 -14.74 15.74 5.84
N SER A 144 -14.95 16.55 4.80
CA SER A 144 -16.07 16.43 3.86
C SER A 144 -15.55 15.91 2.54
N THR A 145 -16.20 14.88 2.01
CA THR A 145 -15.87 14.29 0.71
C THR A 145 -17.09 14.37 -0.19
N TRP A 146 -16.89 14.82 -1.42
CA TRP A 146 -17.91 14.86 -2.48
C TRP A 146 -17.37 14.09 -3.69
N ASN A 147 -18.14 13.11 -4.12
CA ASN A 147 -17.82 12.29 -5.27
C ASN A 147 -18.89 12.51 -6.35
N ASP A 148 -18.49 12.78 -7.58
CA ASP A 148 -19.34 12.81 -8.77
C ASP A 148 -18.76 11.81 -9.76
N GLY A 149 -19.51 10.77 -10.09
CA GLY A 149 -19.13 9.76 -11.04
C GLY A 149 -20.17 9.61 -12.15
N ARG A 150 -19.68 9.37 -13.36
CA ARG A 150 -20.50 9.09 -14.54
C ARG A 150 -19.93 7.89 -15.25
N THR A 151 -20.76 6.88 -15.46
CA THR A 151 -20.42 5.75 -16.31
C THR A 151 -21.27 5.79 -17.57
N THR A 152 -20.67 5.49 -18.72
CA THR A 152 -21.37 5.28 -19.96
C THR A 152 -21.20 3.83 -20.35
N ASN A 153 -22.29 3.07 -20.34
CA ASN A 153 -22.31 1.68 -20.76
C ASN A 153 -22.72 1.63 -22.25
N TYR A 154 -21.84 1.06 -23.05
CA TYR A 154 -22.10 0.79 -24.46
C TYR A 154 -22.50 -0.67 -24.57
N ASP A 155 -23.81 -0.95 -24.59
CA ASP A 155 -24.30 -2.29 -24.90
C ASP A 155 -24.42 -2.44 -26.42
N VAL A 156 -24.22 -3.65 -26.92
CA VAL A 156 -24.10 -3.97 -28.34
C VAL A 156 -25.36 -3.65 -29.14
N THR A 157 -26.51 -3.68 -28.49
CA THR A 157 -27.81 -3.59 -29.11
C THR A 157 -28.63 -2.36 -28.71
N GLU A 158 -28.13 -1.56 -27.77
CA GLU A 158 -28.88 -0.45 -27.18
C GLU A 158 -28.15 0.90 -27.31
N THR A 159 -28.90 1.99 -27.16
CA THR A 159 -28.33 3.33 -27.02
C THR A 159 -27.45 3.39 -25.76
N PRO A 160 -26.27 4.05 -25.82
CA PRO A 160 -25.38 4.17 -24.67
C PRO A 160 -26.12 4.67 -23.43
N LYS A 161 -26.07 3.89 -22.34
CA LYS A 161 -26.74 4.22 -21.10
C LYS A 161 -25.76 4.97 -20.18
N LYS A 162 -26.08 6.24 -19.93
CA LYS A 162 -25.35 7.07 -18.98
C LYS A 162 -25.94 6.90 -17.59
N THR A 163 -25.12 6.51 -16.64
CA THR A 163 -25.49 6.41 -15.23
C THR A 163 -24.65 7.39 -14.44
N LYS A 164 -25.30 8.22 -13.64
CA LYS A 164 -24.64 9.10 -12.68
C LYS A 164 -24.73 8.49 -11.30
N PHE A 165 -23.64 8.55 -10.56
CA PHE A 165 -23.61 8.21 -9.14
C PHE A 165 -22.89 9.31 -8.38
N ASP A 166 -23.36 9.61 -7.19
CA ASP A 166 -22.77 10.54 -6.25
C ASP A 166 -22.76 9.91 -4.87
N ASN A 167 -21.69 10.15 -4.14
CA ASN A 167 -21.55 9.68 -2.77
C ASN A 167 -20.84 10.74 -1.94
N ASN A 168 -21.56 11.29 -0.96
CA ASN A 168 -21.06 12.38 -0.14
C ASN A 168 -21.06 11.94 1.32
N PHE A 169 -19.96 12.19 2.01
CA PHE A 169 -19.85 11.83 3.41
C PHE A 169 -19.03 12.83 4.22
N PHE A 170 -19.34 12.89 5.50
CA PHE A 170 -18.63 13.68 6.48
C PHE A 170 -18.05 12.77 7.56
N ASN A 171 -16.77 12.97 7.89
CA ASN A 171 -16.07 12.17 8.86
C ASN A 171 -15.34 13.03 9.87
N ILE A 172 -15.31 12.58 11.11
CA ILE A 172 -14.48 13.14 12.19
C ILE A 172 -13.38 12.13 12.46
N VAL A 173 -12.13 12.57 12.38
CA VAL A 173 -10.93 11.73 12.52
C VAL A 173 -10.14 12.20 13.75
N PRO A 174 -10.46 11.71 14.95
CA PRO A 174 -9.75 12.05 16.16
C PRO A 174 -8.42 11.30 16.29
N TYR A 175 -7.48 11.95 17.01
CA TYR A 175 -6.24 11.31 17.42
C TYR A 175 -5.82 11.81 18.80
N VAL A 176 -5.21 10.90 19.57
CA VAL A 176 -4.64 11.20 20.90
C VAL A 176 -3.31 10.49 21.01
N THR A 177 -2.30 11.19 21.54
CA THR A 177 -1.00 10.58 21.83
C THR A 177 -0.54 11.05 23.20
N LEU A 178 -0.08 10.13 24.02
CA LEU A 178 0.59 10.39 25.29
C LEU A 178 1.99 9.80 25.24
N SER A 179 3.00 10.59 25.52
CA SER A 179 4.40 10.15 25.54
C SER A 179 4.99 10.43 26.91
N TRP A 180 5.76 9.48 27.43
CA TRP A 180 6.49 9.57 28.68
C TRP A 180 7.97 9.25 28.46
N GLN A 181 8.84 10.17 28.84
CA GLN A 181 10.28 10.04 28.71
C GLN A 181 10.92 9.98 30.10
N PRO A 182 10.96 8.79 30.76
CA PRO A 182 11.47 8.65 32.13
C PRO A 182 12.96 8.98 32.24
N ARG A 183 13.73 8.69 31.19
CA ARG A 183 15.17 8.96 31.06
C ARG A 183 15.45 9.49 29.66
N ASP A 184 16.60 10.15 29.51
CA ASP A 184 17.10 10.48 28.18
C ASP A 184 17.22 9.22 27.35
N MET A 185 16.84 9.29 26.08
CA MET A 185 16.86 8.17 25.13
C MET A 185 15.88 7.01 25.42
N GLN A 186 14.91 7.19 26.35
CA GLN A 186 13.85 6.21 26.59
C GLN A 186 12.49 6.87 26.45
N THR A 187 11.62 6.31 25.64
CA THR A 187 10.27 6.87 25.43
C THR A 187 9.24 5.74 25.44
N PHE A 188 8.19 5.95 26.25
CA PHE A 188 6.94 5.20 26.14
C PHE A 188 5.91 6.06 25.43
N LYS A 189 5.12 5.49 24.54
CA LYS A 189 4.12 6.17 23.77
C LYS A 189 2.83 5.36 23.74
N LEU A 190 1.73 5.98 24.14
CA LEU A 190 0.37 5.45 23.98
C LEU A 190 -0.34 6.31 22.96
N SER A 191 -0.97 5.72 21.97
CA SER A 191 -1.73 6.48 20.97
C SER A 191 -3.01 5.79 20.55
N TYR A 192 -3.99 6.61 20.23
CA TYR A 192 -5.20 6.23 19.50
C TYR A 192 -5.31 7.09 18.25
N THR A 193 -5.62 6.46 17.13
CA THR A 193 -5.82 7.15 15.85
C THR A 193 -6.95 6.47 15.10
N GLN A 194 -7.92 7.24 14.66
CA GLN A 194 -8.85 6.84 13.62
C GLN A 194 -8.24 7.15 12.26
N ARG A 195 -8.42 6.25 11.30
CA ARG A 195 -7.98 6.44 9.91
C ARG A 195 -9.12 6.16 8.96
N LEU A 196 -9.15 6.93 7.88
CA LEU A 196 -9.99 6.70 6.73
C LEU A 196 -9.13 6.13 5.60
N SER A 197 -9.66 5.12 4.91
CA SER A 197 -9.06 4.59 3.69
C SER A 197 -10.13 4.60 2.60
N ARG A 198 -9.90 5.35 1.54
CA ARG A 198 -10.85 5.51 0.44
C ARG A 198 -10.62 4.44 -0.62
N PRO A 199 -11.68 3.99 -1.31
CA PRO A 199 -11.50 3.08 -2.43
C PRO A 199 -10.64 3.74 -3.51
N GLY A 200 -9.73 2.95 -4.08
CA GLY A 200 -8.95 3.35 -5.26
C GLY A 200 -9.79 3.30 -6.52
N ILE A 201 -9.35 3.98 -7.58
CA ILE A 201 -10.08 4.01 -8.86
C ILE A 201 -10.33 2.61 -9.43
N TRP A 202 -9.38 1.69 -9.27
CA TRP A 202 -9.51 0.30 -9.72
C TRP A 202 -10.61 -0.48 -8.97
N GLN A 203 -10.94 -0.09 -7.70
CA GLN A 203 -12.07 -0.65 -6.96
C GLN A 203 -13.41 -0.01 -7.33
N LEU A 204 -13.38 1.19 -7.89
CA LEU A 204 -14.58 1.94 -8.30
C LEU A 204 -14.92 1.75 -9.78
N ASN A 205 -13.92 1.49 -10.63
CA ASN A 205 -14.12 1.41 -12.07
C ASN A 205 -14.96 0.18 -12.46
N PRO A 206 -16.18 0.36 -13.02
CA PRO A 206 -17.06 -0.74 -13.40
C PRO A 206 -16.63 -1.44 -14.71
N PHE A 207 -15.51 -1.00 -15.34
CA PHE A 207 -14.99 -1.67 -16.53
C PHE A 207 -14.69 -3.14 -16.22
N LYS A 208 -15.25 -4.04 -17.05
CA LYS A 208 -15.11 -5.48 -16.89
C LYS A 208 -13.84 -5.96 -17.60
N ASP A 209 -12.83 -6.31 -16.83
CA ASP A 209 -11.61 -6.94 -17.32
C ASP A 209 -11.82 -8.45 -17.45
N SER A 210 -11.66 -8.98 -18.67
CA SER A 210 -11.77 -10.39 -19.03
C SER A 210 -10.44 -10.98 -19.53
N SER A 211 -9.31 -10.36 -19.18
CA SER A 211 -7.97 -10.85 -19.55
C SER A 211 -7.69 -12.29 -19.11
N THR A 212 -8.38 -12.74 -18.07
CA THR A 212 -8.35 -14.13 -17.60
C THR A 212 -9.60 -14.86 -18.07
N PRO A 213 -9.48 -15.95 -18.84
CA PRO A 213 -10.63 -16.75 -19.26
C PRO A 213 -11.49 -17.21 -18.07
N MET A 214 -12.82 -17.21 -18.25
CA MET A 214 -13.79 -17.58 -17.22
C MET A 214 -13.76 -16.70 -15.96
N GLN A 215 -13.20 -15.49 -16.05
CA GLN A 215 -13.17 -14.51 -14.96
C GLN A 215 -13.44 -13.12 -15.48
N LEU A 216 -14.32 -12.37 -14.81
CA LEU A 216 -14.57 -10.96 -15.03
C LEU A 216 -14.20 -10.19 -13.76
N VAL A 217 -13.27 -9.24 -13.86
CA VAL A 217 -12.86 -8.39 -12.73
C VAL A 217 -13.36 -6.97 -12.99
N TYR A 218 -14.09 -6.38 -12.03
CA TYR A 218 -14.59 -5.01 -12.15
C TYR A 218 -14.82 -4.36 -10.78
N GLY A 219 -14.78 -3.05 -10.75
CA GLY A 219 -15.01 -2.26 -9.54
C GLY A 219 -16.50 -2.05 -9.24
N ASN A 220 -16.75 -1.52 -8.04
CA ASN A 220 -18.07 -1.14 -7.55
C ASN A 220 -18.07 0.38 -7.23
N PRO A 221 -18.77 1.20 -8.03
CA PRO A 221 -18.82 2.65 -7.80
C PRO A 221 -19.50 3.06 -6.50
N ASN A 222 -20.26 2.16 -5.85
CA ASN A 222 -21.01 2.46 -4.62
C ASN A 222 -20.21 2.24 -3.32
N LEU A 223 -18.91 2.00 -3.42
CA LEU A 223 -18.07 1.77 -2.26
C LEU A 223 -17.94 3.01 -1.38
N GLU A 224 -18.01 2.78 -0.06
CA GLU A 224 -17.75 3.77 0.99
C GLU A 224 -16.30 3.71 1.47
N SER A 225 -15.85 4.78 2.15
CA SER A 225 -14.54 4.78 2.80
C SER A 225 -14.51 3.81 3.98
N GLU A 226 -13.42 3.09 4.11
CA GLU A 226 -13.14 2.26 5.30
C GLU A 226 -12.77 3.14 6.49
N ILE A 227 -13.23 2.75 7.66
CA ILE A 227 -12.88 3.38 8.93
C ILE A 227 -12.16 2.35 9.80
N SER A 228 -10.96 2.68 10.24
CA SER A 228 -10.18 1.85 11.14
C SER A 228 -9.78 2.62 12.41
N HIS A 229 -9.85 1.95 13.55
CA HIS A 229 -9.42 2.44 14.85
C HIS A 229 -8.14 1.70 15.24
N THR A 230 -7.07 2.44 15.48
CA THR A 230 -5.77 1.88 15.86
C THR A 230 -5.36 2.38 17.24
N PHE A 231 -5.02 1.44 18.11
CA PHE A 231 -4.47 1.69 19.44
C PHE A 231 -3.04 1.17 19.45
N SER A 232 -2.08 1.98 19.89
CA SER A 232 -0.67 1.60 19.90
C SER A 232 -0.03 1.87 21.24
N LEU A 233 0.77 0.93 21.72
CA LEU A 233 1.65 1.08 22.87
C LEU A 233 3.09 0.83 22.41
N GLY A 234 3.88 1.87 22.36
CA GLY A 234 5.27 1.84 21.91
C GLY A 234 6.27 2.06 23.03
N TYR A 235 7.42 1.41 22.91
CA TYR A 235 8.60 1.66 23.72
C TYR A 235 9.82 1.81 22.81
N THR A 236 10.61 2.85 23.04
CA THR A 236 11.84 3.10 22.28
C THR A 236 12.98 3.36 23.25
N LEU A 237 14.10 2.69 22.99
CA LEU A 237 15.35 2.85 23.73
C LEU A 237 16.50 3.08 22.74
N PHE A 238 17.22 4.17 22.94
CA PHE A 238 18.53 4.42 22.33
C PHE A 238 19.61 4.38 23.41
N THR A 239 20.80 3.92 23.06
CA THR A 239 21.92 3.96 23.99
C THR A 239 23.09 4.73 23.37
N ALA A 240 23.94 5.31 24.20
CA ALA A 240 25.15 5.99 23.74
C ALA A 240 26.12 5.07 22.96
N LYS A 241 26.02 3.75 23.15
CA LYS A 241 26.79 2.74 22.40
C LYS A 241 26.18 2.41 21.01
N GLY A 242 25.16 3.14 20.55
CA GLY A 242 24.51 2.93 19.25
C GLY A 242 23.53 1.76 19.21
N LEU A 243 23.03 1.33 20.37
CA LEU A 243 21.99 0.31 20.46
C LEU A 243 20.63 0.97 20.34
N ASN A 244 19.78 0.49 19.44
CA ASN A 244 18.42 0.95 19.22
C ASN A 244 17.46 -0.23 19.36
N LEU A 245 16.48 -0.10 20.25
CA LEU A 245 15.37 -1.02 20.44
C LEU A 245 14.07 -0.24 20.32
N ALA A 246 13.17 -0.66 19.44
CA ALA A 246 11.81 -0.16 19.37
C ALA A 246 10.84 -1.34 19.40
N THR A 247 9.86 -1.27 20.28
CA THR A 247 8.78 -2.25 20.36
C THR A 247 7.45 -1.53 20.28
N GLU A 248 6.48 -2.10 19.56
CA GLU A 248 5.15 -1.53 19.42
C GLU A 248 4.09 -2.63 19.39
N LEU A 249 3.16 -2.56 20.32
CA LEU A 249 1.94 -3.37 20.34
C LEU A 249 0.81 -2.55 19.70
N ASN A 250 0.22 -3.07 18.63
CA ASN A 250 -0.85 -2.42 17.88
C ASN A 250 -2.12 -3.26 17.91
N GLY A 251 -3.25 -2.65 18.28
CA GLY A 251 -4.58 -3.18 18.10
C GLY A 251 -5.31 -2.41 17.00
N ARG A 252 -5.90 -3.11 16.02
CA ARG A 252 -6.71 -2.50 14.95
C ARG A 252 -8.11 -3.10 14.90
N ILE A 253 -9.11 -2.24 14.78
CA ILE A 253 -10.51 -2.61 14.59
C ILE A 253 -11.04 -1.90 13.36
N GLN A 254 -11.62 -2.65 12.43
CA GLN A 254 -12.24 -2.17 11.21
C GLN A 254 -13.56 -2.91 10.99
N ASN A 255 -14.63 -2.20 10.66
CA ASN A 255 -15.99 -2.77 10.58
C ASN A 255 -16.59 -2.75 9.17
N ASN A 256 -16.07 -1.95 8.24
CA ASN A 256 -16.56 -1.78 6.88
C ASN A 256 -15.44 -1.90 5.85
N GLY A 257 -14.59 -2.92 6.01
CA GLY A 257 -13.50 -3.18 5.06
C GLY A 257 -14.03 -3.43 3.66
N ILE A 258 -13.36 -2.83 2.67
CA ILE A 258 -13.60 -3.11 1.25
C ILE A 258 -12.92 -4.44 0.95
N GLU A 259 -13.72 -5.43 0.64
CA GLU A 259 -13.24 -6.78 0.36
C GLU A 259 -13.67 -7.21 -1.04
N GLN A 260 -12.88 -8.08 -1.62
CA GLN A 260 -13.20 -8.72 -2.88
C GLN A 260 -14.32 -9.74 -2.67
N THR A 261 -15.35 -9.69 -3.51
CA THR A 261 -16.42 -10.66 -3.58
C THR A 261 -16.31 -11.44 -4.87
N ILE A 262 -16.51 -12.74 -4.80
CA ILE A 262 -16.47 -13.60 -5.97
C ILE A 262 -17.77 -14.41 -6.01
N PHE A 263 -18.45 -14.36 -7.13
CA PHE A 263 -19.63 -15.20 -7.38
C PHE A 263 -19.61 -15.73 -8.82
N MET A 264 -20.21 -16.89 -9.02
CA MET A 264 -20.35 -17.48 -10.35
C MET A 264 -21.66 -17.00 -10.96
N ASP A 265 -21.63 -16.58 -12.21
CA ASP A 265 -22.86 -16.34 -12.97
C ASP A 265 -23.46 -17.65 -13.56
N GLU A 266 -24.57 -17.49 -14.28
CA GLU A 266 -25.28 -18.64 -14.89
C GLU A 266 -24.44 -19.38 -15.95
N ASP A 267 -23.48 -18.70 -16.58
CA ASP A 267 -22.57 -19.24 -17.59
C ASP A 267 -21.31 -19.87 -16.97
N GLY A 268 -21.21 -19.87 -15.63
CA GLY A 268 -20.07 -20.40 -14.92
C GLY A 268 -18.84 -19.49 -14.95
N VAL A 269 -18.99 -18.21 -15.27
CA VAL A 269 -17.91 -17.20 -15.23
C VAL A 269 -17.79 -16.62 -13.82
N ALA A 270 -16.58 -16.58 -13.29
CA ALA A 270 -16.30 -16.00 -12.00
C ALA A 270 -16.33 -14.47 -12.07
N ASN A 271 -17.32 -13.85 -11.45
CA ASN A 271 -17.40 -12.40 -11.31
C ASN A 271 -16.70 -11.96 -10.03
N VAL A 272 -15.69 -11.14 -10.19
CA VAL A 272 -14.85 -10.62 -9.11
C VAL A 272 -15.08 -9.11 -8.98
N THR A 273 -15.64 -8.69 -7.87
CA THR A 273 -15.93 -7.28 -7.59
C THR A 273 -15.62 -6.95 -6.12
N TYR A 274 -16.03 -5.77 -5.66
CA TYR A 274 -15.70 -5.26 -4.32
C TYR A 274 -16.95 -4.79 -3.59
N ASP A 275 -16.96 -4.96 -2.24
CA ASP A 275 -18.03 -4.44 -1.40
C ASP A 275 -17.51 -4.14 0.02
N ASN A 276 -18.21 -3.26 0.76
CA ASN A 276 -17.92 -2.89 2.15
C ASN A 276 -18.46 -3.93 3.15
N ILE A 277 -17.94 -5.15 3.08
CA ILE A 277 -18.45 -6.30 3.87
C ILE A 277 -17.49 -6.81 4.93
N GLY A 278 -16.24 -6.36 4.90
CA GLY A 278 -15.18 -6.88 5.74
C GLY A 278 -15.21 -6.32 7.16
N LYS A 279 -14.92 -7.20 8.11
CA LYS A 279 -14.58 -6.84 9.50
C LYS A 279 -13.21 -7.40 9.80
N ALA A 280 -12.33 -6.58 10.35
CA ALA A 280 -11.01 -7.00 10.77
C ALA A 280 -10.75 -6.59 12.21
N ARG A 281 -10.18 -7.51 13.00
CA ARG A 281 -9.65 -7.27 14.34
C ARG A 281 -8.25 -7.85 14.39
N GLU A 282 -7.28 -7.02 14.68
CA GLU A 282 -5.89 -7.42 14.66
C GLU A 282 -5.19 -6.96 15.93
N CYS A 283 -4.28 -7.78 16.41
CA CYS A 283 -3.37 -7.41 17.48
C CYS A 283 -1.97 -7.87 17.08
N ASN A 284 -1.03 -6.94 16.90
CA ASN A 284 0.31 -7.19 16.39
C ASN A 284 1.36 -6.59 17.30
N LEU A 285 2.39 -7.37 17.62
CA LEU A 285 3.61 -6.92 18.29
C LEU A 285 4.72 -6.80 17.25
N ASN A 286 5.33 -5.63 17.17
CA ASN A 286 6.50 -5.37 16.33
C ASN A 286 7.71 -5.11 17.23
N VAL A 287 8.85 -5.69 16.89
CA VAL A 287 10.12 -5.52 17.60
C VAL A 287 11.20 -5.22 16.59
N PHE A 288 11.77 -4.05 16.68
CA PHE A 288 12.96 -3.64 15.93
C PHE A 288 14.13 -3.52 16.87
N PHE A 289 15.26 -4.10 16.46
CA PHE A 289 16.52 -3.96 17.15
C PHE A 289 17.63 -3.70 16.13
N SER A 290 18.53 -2.77 16.45
CA SER A 290 19.77 -2.59 15.72
C SER A 290 20.88 -2.13 16.66
N GLY A 291 22.08 -2.64 16.45
CA GLY A 291 23.23 -2.21 17.25
C GLY A 291 24.46 -3.09 17.08
N ASN A 292 25.55 -2.59 17.63
CA ASN A 292 26.79 -3.33 17.66
C ASN A 292 26.83 -4.20 18.94
N ILE A 293 26.85 -5.53 18.76
CA ILE A 293 26.99 -6.48 19.86
C ILE A 293 28.43 -6.47 20.38
N ILE A 294 29.36 -6.40 19.45
CA ILE A 294 30.79 -6.11 19.69
C ILE A 294 31.23 -5.07 18.66
N PRO A 295 32.39 -4.41 18.86
CA PRO A 295 32.81 -3.33 17.93
C PRO A 295 32.88 -3.70 16.46
N THR A 296 33.05 -4.97 16.14
CA THR A 296 33.17 -5.47 14.77
C THR A 296 31.90 -6.13 14.24
N LEU A 297 30.89 -6.43 15.10
CA LEU A 297 29.70 -7.15 14.72
C LEU A 297 28.44 -6.32 14.99
N SER A 298 27.74 -5.94 13.94
CA SER A 298 26.43 -5.28 13.98
C SER A 298 25.33 -6.30 13.70
N LEU A 299 24.27 -6.26 14.51
CA LEU A 299 23.02 -6.99 14.26
C LEU A 299 21.89 -6.01 14.03
N TYR A 300 20.95 -6.41 13.19
CA TYR A 300 19.69 -5.71 13.00
C TYR A 300 18.58 -6.73 12.75
N THR A 301 17.44 -6.49 13.35
CA THR A 301 16.28 -7.38 13.20
C THR A 301 15.00 -6.60 13.21
N ASN A 302 14.02 -7.12 12.49
CA ASN A 302 12.64 -6.68 12.53
C ASN A 302 11.77 -7.92 12.67
N LEU A 303 11.10 -8.06 13.81
CA LEU A 303 10.20 -9.16 14.11
C LEU A 303 8.80 -8.62 14.28
N SER A 304 7.84 -9.30 13.70
CA SER A 304 6.42 -8.98 13.82
C SER A 304 5.65 -10.26 14.06
N GLY A 305 4.75 -10.23 15.02
CA GLY A 305 3.86 -11.35 15.31
C GLY A 305 2.52 -10.86 15.80
N GLY A 306 1.44 -11.46 15.32
CA GLY A 306 0.11 -11.03 15.70
C GLY A 306 -0.98 -12.02 15.34
N TYR A 307 -2.16 -11.74 15.86
CA TYR A 307 -3.37 -12.50 15.62
C TYR A 307 -4.36 -11.62 14.85
N GLY A 308 -4.91 -12.15 13.77
CA GLY A 308 -5.96 -11.52 12.97
C GLY A 308 -7.24 -12.36 12.97
N ASP A 309 -8.37 -11.67 13.06
CA ASP A 309 -9.73 -12.21 12.89
C ASP A 309 -10.44 -11.37 11.83
N TYR A 310 -10.69 -11.99 10.68
CA TYR A 310 -11.33 -11.39 9.52
C TYR A 310 -12.67 -12.11 9.29
N SER A 311 -13.75 -11.36 9.17
CA SER A 311 -15.06 -11.94 8.98
C SER A 311 -15.98 -11.08 8.13
N SER A 312 -16.89 -11.71 7.40
CA SER A 312 -18.03 -11.10 6.74
C SER A 312 -19.26 -11.97 6.96
N LYS A 313 -20.23 -11.45 7.70
CA LYS A 313 -21.47 -12.18 7.92
C LYS A 313 -22.33 -12.26 6.67
N SER A 314 -22.34 -11.21 5.84
CA SER A 314 -23.13 -11.15 4.61
C SER A 314 -22.64 -12.14 3.56
N ALA A 315 -21.32 -12.36 3.48
CA ALA A 315 -20.72 -13.29 2.53
C ALA A 315 -20.42 -14.67 3.14
N GLY A 316 -20.69 -14.88 4.43
CA GLY A 316 -20.41 -16.17 5.11
C GLY A 316 -18.92 -16.46 5.31
N TYR A 317 -18.03 -15.47 5.21
CA TYR A 317 -16.59 -15.66 5.33
C TYR A 317 -16.09 -15.47 6.74
N SER A 318 -15.14 -16.32 7.15
CA SER A 318 -14.39 -16.17 8.40
C SER A 318 -12.99 -16.77 8.24
N ASN A 319 -11.96 -15.98 8.52
CA ASN A 319 -10.56 -16.42 8.51
C ASN A 319 -9.84 -15.81 9.71
N LYS A 320 -9.23 -16.64 10.54
CA LYS A 320 -8.52 -16.18 11.73
C LYS A 320 -7.25 -16.99 11.97
N GLY A 321 -6.29 -16.37 12.61
CA GLY A 321 -5.07 -17.07 12.99
C GLY A 321 -3.89 -16.15 13.23
N TRP A 322 -2.75 -16.77 13.51
CA TRP A 322 -1.49 -16.11 13.77
C TRP A 322 -0.76 -15.81 12.46
N ASN A 323 -0.15 -14.63 12.39
CA ASN A 323 0.80 -14.23 11.38
C ASN A 323 2.10 -13.83 12.10
N TYR A 324 3.24 -14.23 11.58
CA TYR A 324 4.54 -13.84 12.12
C TYR A 324 5.55 -13.69 10.99
N ASN A 325 6.34 -12.64 11.10
CA ASN A 325 7.34 -12.28 10.12
C ASN A 325 8.63 -11.95 10.86
N GLY A 326 9.74 -12.34 10.29
CA GLY A 326 11.02 -12.06 10.89
C GLY A 326 12.08 -11.78 9.84
N TYR A 327 12.89 -10.77 10.09
CA TYR A 327 14.09 -10.48 9.35
C TYR A 327 15.25 -10.28 10.32
N LEU A 328 16.33 -11.02 10.12
CA LEU A 328 17.56 -10.90 10.89
C LEU A 328 18.71 -10.68 9.91
N GLY A 329 19.50 -9.66 10.17
CA GLY A 329 20.73 -9.39 9.44
C GLY A 329 21.92 -9.20 10.39
N ALA A 330 23.06 -9.67 9.96
CA ALA A 330 24.33 -9.51 10.64
C ALA A 330 25.38 -8.95 9.68
N ARG A 331 26.19 -8.04 10.16
CA ARG A 331 27.35 -7.51 9.45
C ARG A 331 28.57 -7.60 10.35
N TRP A 332 29.56 -8.36 9.93
CA TRP A 332 30.84 -8.52 10.61
C TRP A 332 31.94 -7.81 9.82
N ASN A 333 32.55 -6.78 10.41
CA ASN A 333 33.75 -6.13 9.90
C ASN A 333 34.92 -7.03 10.20
N ALA A 334 35.16 -8.06 9.37
CA ALA A 334 36.04 -9.18 9.62
C ALA A 334 37.53 -8.80 9.48
N TRP A 335 37.82 -7.78 8.66
CA TRP A 335 39.19 -7.27 8.42
C TRP A 335 39.16 -5.80 8.02
N LYS A 336 40.30 -5.20 7.83
CA LYS A 336 40.47 -3.79 7.48
C LYS A 336 39.73 -3.48 6.16
N ASP A 337 38.80 -2.54 6.24
CA ASP A 337 37.95 -2.07 5.12
C ASP A 337 37.13 -3.17 4.42
N GLY A 338 37.01 -4.34 5.06
CA GLY A 338 36.26 -5.49 4.58
C GLY A 338 35.17 -5.95 5.55
N ALA A 339 34.06 -6.47 5.02
CA ALA A 339 32.97 -6.99 5.83
C ALA A 339 32.27 -8.16 5.16
N ILE A 340 31.79 -9.08 5.99
CA ILE A 340 30.89 -10.17 5.63
C ILE A 340 29.50 -9.80 6.19
N SER A 341 28.47 -9.97 5.37
CA SER A 341 27.09 -9.82 5.84
C SER A 341 26.27 -11.05 5.50
N ALA A 342 25.35 -11.39 6.39
CA ALA A 342 24.36 -12.44 6.21
C ALA A 342 23.00 -11.92 6.64
N ASN A 343 21.97 -12.34 5.92
CA ASN A 343 20.59 -12.04 6.27
C ASN A 343 19.69 -13.25 6.04
N VAL A 344 18.65 -13.34 6.84
CA VAL A 344 17.59 -14.33 6.71
C VAL A 344 16.26 -13.66 7.00
N GLY A 345 15.25 -13.98 6.20
CA GLY A 345 13.89 -13.55 6.40
C GLY A 345 12.92 -14.73 6.33
N TYR A 346 11.88 -14.65 7.12
CA TYR A 346 10.78 -15.60 7.14
C TYR A 346 9.45 -14.86 7.27
N TYR A 347 8.49 -15.26 6.46
CA TYR A 347 7.11 -14.81 6.50
C TYR A 347 6.21 -16.03 6.64
N SER A 348 5.32 -16.04 7.64
CA SER A 348 4.34 -17.12 7.83
C SER A 348 3.24 -17.16 6.77
N GLY A 349 3.26 -16.19 5.86
CA GLY A 349 2.16 -15.87 4.99
C GLY A 349 1.24 -14.83 5.63
N PHE A 350 0.36 -14.27 4.83
CA PHE A 350 -0.66 -13.32 5.30
C PHE A 350 -2.05 -13.94 5.19
N ARG A 351 -2.96 -13.45 6.03
CA ARG A 351 -4.37 -13.83 6.01
C ARG A 351 -5.21 -12.65 5.55
N MET A 352 -6.17 -12.94 4.70
CA MET A 352 -7.22 -12.03 4.26
C MET A 352 -8.57 -12.67 4.54
N LEU A 353 -9.64 -11.93 4.37
CA LEU A 353 -11.00 -12.45 4.58
C LEU A 353 -11.24 -13.76 3.80
N VAL A 354 -10.87 -13.78 2.52
CA VAL A 354 -11.16 -14.89 1.59
C VAL A 354 -9.98 -15.83 1.33
N GLY A 355 -8.80 -15.59 1.93
CA GLY A 355 -7.65 -16.42 1.59
C GLY A 355 -6.47 -16.32 2.54
N THR A 356 -5.51 -17.21 2.30
CA THR A 356 -4.21 -17.25 2.98
C THR A 356 -3.11 -17.45 1.96
N SER A 357 -1.98 -16.77 2.14
CA SER A 357 -0.77 -17.10 1.40
C SER A 357 0.06 -18.14 2.14
N ALA A 358 0.81 -18.93 1.40
CA ALA A 358 1.78 -19.86 1.99
C ALA A 358 2.96 -19.10 2.61
N PRO A 359 3.67 -19.72 3.57
CA PRO A 359 4.87 -19.16 4.13
C PRO A 359 6.01 -19.11 3.10
N MET A 360 6.94 -18.18 3.29
CA MET A 360 8.16 -18.10 2.50
C MET A 360 9.36 -17.72 3.35
N ALA A 361 10.52 -18.19 2.95
CA ALA A 361 11.80 -17.84 3.55
C ALA A 361 12.78 -17.39 2.47
N PHE A 362 13.73 -16.55 2.85
CA PHE A 362 14.84 -16.15 1.99
C PHE A 362 16.09 -15.91 2.80
N CYS A 363 17.25 -16.04 2.17
CA CYS A 363 18.50 -15.72 2.78
C CYS A 363 19.48 -15.11 1.77
N GLY A 364 20.46 -14.39 2.30
CA GLY A 364 21.48 -13.78 1.47
C GLY A 364 22.80 -13.65 2.21
N PHE A 365 23.89 -13.71 1.45
CA PHE A 365 25.25 -13.52 1.94
C PHE A 365 25.95 -12.49 1.06
N SER A 366 26.79 -11.67 1.67
CA SER A 366 27.62 -10.76 0.90
C SER A 366 28.98 -10.56 1.54
N VAL A 367 29.97 -10.30 0.68
CA VAL A 367 31.32 -9.90 1.06
C VAL A 367 31.59 -8.56 0.39
N SER A 368 32.03 -7.60 1.17
CA SER A 368 32.37 -6.28 0.67
C SER A 368 33.81 -5.90 1.03
N GLN A 369 34.52 -5.27 0.10
CA GLN A 369 35.86 -4.74 0.32
C GLN A 369 35.93 -3.31 -0.24
N SER A 370 36.48 -2.41 0.56
CA SER A 370 36.75 -1.05 0.14
C SER A 370 38.26 -0.85 -0.09
N PHE A 371 38.60 -0.03 -1.09
CA PHE A 371 39.96 0.32 -1.50
C PHE A 371 40.08 1.84 -1.63
N PHE A 372 41.34 2.33 -1.67
CA PHE A 372 41.65 3.74 -1.91
C PHE A 372 40.92 4.70 -0.97
N GLU A 373 41.08 4.50 0.32
CA GLU A 373 40.40 5.29 1.37
C GLU A 373 38.86 5.31 1.19
N LYS A 374 38.28 4.15 0.86
CA LYS A 374 36.87 3.92 0.63
C LYS A 374 36.29 4.60 -0.63
N LYS A 375 37.15 5.03 -1.56
CA LYS A 375 36.70 5.57 -2.86
C LYS A 375 36.17 4.49 -3.79
N LEU A 376 36.77 3.29 -3.78
CA LEU A 376 36.29 2.14 -4.55
C LEU A 376 35.77 1.07 -3.57
N GLN A 377 34.53 0.61 -3.79
CA GLN A 377 33.92 -0.48 -3.03
C GLN A 377 33.49 -1.57 -3.99
N LEU A 378 33.94 -2.79 -3.72
CA LEU A 378 33.47 -4.00 -4.38
C LEU A 378 32.53 -4.74 -3.43
N ASN A 379 31.42 -5.26 -3.95
CA ASN A 379 30.46 -6.04 -3.20
C ASN A 379 30.05 -7.26 -4.03
N LEU A 380 30.33 -8.45 -3.52
CA LEU A 380 29.85 -9.72 -4.08
C LEU A 380 28.72 -10.21 -3.17
N SER A 381 27.53 -10.44 -3.74
CA SER A 381 26.38 -10.94 -3.00
C SER A 381 25.75 -12.14 -3.69
N VAL A 382 25.23 -13.05 -2.88
CA VAL A 382 24.49 -14.23 -3.31
C VAL A 382 23.15 -14.22 -2.61
N SER A 383 22.07 -14.29 -3.38
CA SER A 383 20.70 -14.42 -2.88
C SER A 383 20.22 -15.83 -3.05
N ASP A 384 19.54 -16.33 -2.04
CA ASP A 384 18.90 -17.65 -1.95
C ASP A 384 19.76 -18.80 -2.54
N PRO A 385 21.02 -18.99 -2.03
CA PRO A 385 21.94 -19.97 -2.61
C PRO A 385 21.41 -21.41 -2.56
N PHE A 386 20.42 -21.69 -1.73
CA PHE A 386 19.86 -23.03 -1.49
C PHE A 386 18.56 -23.31 -2.26
N SER A 387 18.00 -22.30 -2.97
CA SER A 387 16.76 -22.44 -3.72
C SER A 387 16.86 -21.71 -5.06
N LYS A 388 16.57 -22.38 -6.16
CA LYS A 388 16.56 -21.78 -7.50
C LYS A 388 15.35 -20.89 -7.72
N GLU A 389 14.21 -21.32 -7.17
CA GLU A 389 12.92 -20.67 -7.35
C GLU A 389 12.24 -20.50 -5.98
N ARG A 390 11.54 -19.41 -5.82
CA ARG A 390 10.67 -19.15 -4.69
C ARG A 390 9.24 -19.38 -5.14
N LYS A 391 8.57 -20.30 -4.48
CA LYS A 391 7.16 -20.57 -4.71
C LYS A 391 6.33 -19.63 -3.84
N PHE A 392 5.54 -18.81 -4.49
CA PHE A 392 4.47 -18.04 -3.84
C PHE A 392 3.14 -18.74 -4.11
N THR A 393 2.41 -19.09 -3.07
CA THR A 393 1.14 -19.77 -3.16
C THR A 393 0.07 -18.97 -2.45
N MET A 394 -1.08 -18.82 -3.09
CA MET A 394 -2.27 -18.23 -2.49
C MET A 394 -3.43 -19.21 -2.58
N HIS A 395 -4.06 -19.46 -1.44
CA HIS A 395 -5.22 -20.32 -1.31
C HIS A 395 -6.44 -19.47 -0.97
N ILE A 396 -7.43 -19.48 -1.84
CA ILE A 396 -8.75 -18.88 -1.63
C ILE A 396 -9.74 -20.03 -1.54
N LYS A 397 -10.52 -20.09 -0.49
CA LYS A 397 -11.51 -21.14 -0.30
C LYS A 397 -12.73 -20.58 0.41
N ASN A 398 -13.90 -20.91 -0.13
CA ASN A 398 -15.19 -20.78 0.53
C ASN A 398 -16.02 -22.07 0.31
N ASP A 399 -17.30 -22.01 0.63
CA ASP A 399 -18.20 -23.17 0.47
C ASP A 399 -18.53 -23.48 -0.99
N ALA A 400 -18.38 -22.51 -1.91
CA ALA A 400 -18.77 -22.63 -3.31
C ALA A 400 -17.59 -22.97 -4.24
N TYR A 401 -16.36 -22.54 -3.91
CA TYR A 401 -15.18 -22.73 -4.79
C TYR A 401 -13.87 -22.75 -4.00
N ARG A 402 -12.84 -23.29 -4.69
CA ARG A 402 -11.44 -23.23 -4.25
C ARG A 402 -10.56 -22.76 -5.41
N ILE A 403 -9.72 -21.79 -5.16
CA ILE A 403 -8.71 -21.30 -6.10
C ILE A 403 -7.34 -21.41 -5.44
N ASP A 404 -6.44 -22.11 -6.11
CA ASP A 404 -5.03 -22.22 -5.71
C ASP A 404 -4.15 -21.58 -6.78
N ASN A 405 -3.56 -20.44 -6.46
CA ASN A 405 -2.62 -19.73 -7.33
C ASN A 405 -1.18 -20.08 -6.94
N TYR A 406 -0.36 -20.43 -7.93
CA TYR A 406 1.04 -20.77 -7.77
C TYR A 406 1.89 -19.89 -8.67
N ASN A 407 2.78 -19.08 -8.08
CA ASN A 407 3.80 -18.33 -8.79
C ASN A 407 5.18 -18.86 -8.41
N TYR A 408 6.05 -19.02 -9.40
CA TYR A 408 7.42 -19.47 -9.22
C TYR A 408 8.35 -18.37 -9.74
N ASP A 409 9.05 -17.70 -8.81
CA ASP A 409 9.96 -16.61 -9.15
C ASP A 409 11.40 -17.08 -8.99
N PRO A 410 12.27 -16.91 -10.01
CA PRO A 410 13.70 -17.16 -9.87
C PRO A 410 14.27 -16.28 -8.76
N CYS A 411 14.91 -16.90 -7.76
CA CYS A 411 15.41 -16.18 -6.59
C CYS A 411 16.93 -16.35 -6.37
N GLN A 412 17.54 -17.37 -6.99
CA GLN A 412 18.96 -17.61 -6.89
C GLN A 412 19.73 -16.75 -7.89
N TYR A 413 20.52 -15.80 -7.39
CA TYR A 413 21.40 -15.00 -8.24
C TYR A 413 22.67 -14.56 -7.50
N VAL A 414 23.72 -14.35 -8.28
CA VAL A 414 24.98 -13.75 -7.83
C VAL A 414 25.08 -12.35 -8.43
N ARG A 415 25.39 -11.37 -7.61
CA ARG A 415 25.56 -9.98 -8.03
C ARG A 415 26.93 -9.46 -7.65
N LEU A 416 27.66 -8.89 -8.61
CA LEU A 416 28.86 -8.11 -8.38
C LEU A 416 28.51 -6.64 -8.50
N GLY A 417 28.71 -5.89 -7.41
CA GLY A 417 28.53 -4.44 -7.37
C GLY A 417 29.89 -3.74 -7.28
N VAL A 418 30.08 -2.71 -8.11
CA VAL A 418 31.26 -1.85 -8.06
C VAL A 418 30.79 -0.42 -7.86
N THR A 419 31.22 0.21 -6.79
CA THR A 419 30.90 1.60 -6.47
C THR A 419 32.17 2.41 -6.40
N TYR A 420 32.30 3.42 -7.24
CA TYR A 420 33.40 4.37 -7.19
C TYR A 420 32.88 5.77 -6.83
N ARG A 421 33.45 6.38 -5.79
CA ARG A 421 33.10 7.71 -5.30
C ARG A 421 34.16 8.71 -5.74
N PHE A 422 33.76 9.70 -6.51
CA PHE A 422 34.65 10.79 -6.97
C PHE A 422 34.04 12.14 -6.62
N GLY A 423 34.90 13.13 -6.46
CA GLY A 423 34.50 14.48 -6.08
C GLY A 423 34.20 14.63 -4.58
N GLN A 424 34.04 15.86 -4.17
CA GLN A 424 33.57 16.25 -2.82
C GLN A 424 32.44 17.26 -3.03
N MET A 425 31.26 16.99 -2.51
CA MET A 425 30.24 18.03 -2.39
C MET A 425 30.65 18.95 -1.22
N LYS A 426 31.00 20.18 -1.53
CA LYS A 426 31.38 21.20 -0.54
C LYS A 426 30.19 21.84 0.18
N GLU A 427 28.98 21.63 -0.34
CA GLU A 427 27.75 22.17 0.25
C GLU A 427 26.71 21.07 0.45
N SER A 428 26.14 21.01 1.64
CA SER A 428 24.97 20.18 1.89
C SER A 428 23.71 20.96 1.47
N VAL A 429 23.11 20.57 0.36
CA VAL A 429 21.79 21.08 0.00
C VAL A 429 20.78 20.55 1.02
N LYS A 430 20.23 21.44 1.85
CA LYS A 430 19.08 21.10 2.68
C LYS A 430 17.92 20.74 1.75
N LYS A 431 17.58 19.46 1.67
CA LYS A 431 16.34 19.04 1.01
C LYS A 431 15.18 19.58 1.83
N ALA A 432 14.33 20.39 1.23
CA ALA A 432 13.04 20.73 1.82
C ALA A 432 12.25 19.42 2.06
N ARG A 433 11.69 19.26 3.25
CA ARG A 433 10.76 18.15 3.53
C ARG A 433 9.49 18.40 2.73
N ARG A 434 9.01 17.41 1.99
CA ARG A 434 7.67 17.45 1.41
C ARG A 434 6.67 17.56 2.54
N SER A 435 5.78 18.55 2.47
CA SER A 435 4.76 18.79 3.50
C SER A 435 3.47 17.99 3.22
N ILE A 436 3.18 17.75 1.93
CA ILE A 436 1.99 17.01 1.50
C ILE A 436 2.27 15.51 1.46
N THR A 437 1.40 14.75 2.16
CA THR A 437 1.32 13.28 2.06
C THR A 437 -0.15 12.92 1.95
N ASN A 438 -0.52 12.15 0.90
CA ASN A 438 -1.86 11.63 0.68
C ASN A 438 -1.80 10.10 0.82
N ASP A 439 -2.07 9.61 2.03
CA ASP A 439 -2.06 8.19 2.42
C ASP A 439 -3.47 7.65 2.71
N ASP A 440 -4.48 8.33 2.19
CA ASP A 440 -5.90 8.09 2.45
C ASP A 440 -6.58 7.19 1.38
N VAL A 441 -5.85 6.77 0.35
CA VAL A 441 -6.32 5.84 -0.67
C VAL A 441 -5.78 4.44 -0.39
N LYS A 442 -6.66 3.43 -0.49
CA LYS A 442 -6.27 2.02 -0.36
C LYS A 442 -5.32 1.64 -1.50
N SER A 443 -4.15 1.10 -1.17
CA SER A 443 -3.17 0.65 -2.16
C SER A 443 -3.63 -0.66 -2.82
N GLU A 444 -3.29 -0.87 -4.09
CA GLU A 444 -3.60 -2.08 -4.86
C GLU A 444 -3.11 -3.38 -4.17
N SER A 445 -2.01 -3.30 -3.41
CA SER A 445 -1.42 -4.45 -2.72
C SER A 445 -2.22 -4.96 -1.51
N SER A 446 -3.25 -4.22 -1.05
CA SER A 446 -3.99 -4.56 0.17
C SER A 446 -5.31 -5.29 -0.07
N GLY A 447 -5.71 -5.58 -1.29
CA GLY A 447 -7.07 -6.04 -1.55
C GLY A 447 -7.35 -6.96 -2.72
N GLY A 448 -6.42 -7.69 -3.30
CA GLY A 448 -6.82 -8.57 -4.39
C GLY A 448 -5.82 -9.60 -4.86
N ALA A 449 -6.30 -10.78 -5.19
CA ALA A 449 -5.54 -11.88 -5.76
C ALA A 449 -5.03 -11.62 -7.19
N GLY A 450 -5.40 -10.49 -7.81
CA GLY A 450 -5.04 -10.14 -9.19
C GLY A 450 -3.83 -9.20 -9.34
N GLY A 451 -3.30 -8.62 -8.27
CA GLY A 451 -2.28 -7.56 -8.31
C GLY A 451 -0.86 -7.96 -7.91
N MET A 452 -0.52 -9.24 -7.79
CA MET A 452 0.78 -9.67 -7.25
C MET A 452 1.89 -9.91 -8.28
N GLY A 453 1.84 -9.22 -9.44
CA GLY A 453 2.95 -9.17 -10.39
C GLY A 453 3.93 -8.01 -10.19
N GLY A 454 3.74 -7.15 -9.21
CA GLY A 454 4.58 -6.00 -8.93
C GLY A 454 5.64 -6.28 -7.87
N GLY A 455 6.92 -6.30 -8.27
CA GLY A 455 8.06 -6.53 -7.39
C GLY A 455 8.07 -5.59 -6.19
N ALA A 456 8.25 -6.15 -5.02
CA ALA A 456 8.53 -5.42 -3.80
C ALA A 456 9.82 -4.60 -3.98
N ASN A 457 9.69 -3.31 -4.20
CA ASN A 457 10.81 -2.38 -4.05
C ASN A 457 11.10 -2.22 -2.56
N ILE A 458 12.02 -3.02 -2.04
CA ILE A 458 12.64 -2.82 -0.72
C ILE A 458 13.68 -1.72 -0.93
N GLN A 459 13.40 -0.50 -0.49
CA GLN A 459 14.39 0.55 -0.26
C GLN A 459 14.98 0.39 1.15
#